data_13298b647794f8b4f45140eddfd52ab9
#
_entry.id   13298b647794f8b4f45140eddfd52ab9
#
_cell.length_a   1.000
_cell.length_b   1.000
_cell.length_c   1.000
_cell.angle_alpha   90.00
_cell.angle_beta   90.00
_cell.angle_gamma   90.00
#
_symmetry.space_group_name_H-M   'P 1'
#
loop_
_entity.id
_entity.type
_entity.pdbx_description
1 polymer ?
#
loop_
_entity_poly.entity_id
_entity_poly.type
_entity_poly.pdbx_seq_one_letter_code
_entity_poly.pdbx_strand_id
1 'polypeptide(L)'
;MQRFMQLLAIVYTPNRLPTKLIGVGGILWAIALTGCTTPRQTLTMSSGGNGGAYERIGRQIITSAHEVGKITIRDKYDSPGSQKNLERLLARETDLALVQLDVASEAMKTGKVQAIVVLAHEYLHLITHTDSEIETLGDLQGKQVAIGPPGSGIYFTATQVFSATNLNIIEEQIGFDEAFSKVREQKIDALVYVGPLGSSKKIQAELTKAPLLRLIPIETALINYLTIQFPESYQSATFPQGSYVPLRPLPSEDLPTLSTAAALVTRPDVSKQTIALLTWSILSSSRQYSLFYPELTNGNADSLLRSGLVFLHPGSQQAFNEGDPREAWVRYLEENQDLQAGLIIVISTGVVGFLLRLWRQKRCKNLIKNSSLALNEISSHVETNPIQAFKEVEELRQQHRLMLIEGDLPKEAYEKLEKMTQVIAEKCRYSKEKQRQTDIQNTLDLIDEWQEFSQFCPDEAKNKLKELEQKYREMLLSRQIDLQTYINLKQLINYYVSININRNIATHLSS
;
A
#
# COMPACT_ATOMS: atom_id res chain seq x y z
N MET A 1 -2.38 -40.39 14.56
CA MET A 1 -2.86 -39.38 13.61
C MET A 1 -3.06 -39.94 12.18
N GLN A 2 -2.06 -40.59 11.56
CA GLN A 2 -2.22 -41.17 10.21
C GLN A 2 -3.29 -42.28 10.12
N ARG A 3 -3.36 -43.19 11.10
CA ARG A 3 -4.38 -44.24 11.16
C ARG A 3 -5.80 -43.71 11.39
N PHE A 4 -5.98 -42.68 12.25
CA PHE A 4 -7.27 -42.06 12.48
C PHE A 4 -7.77 -41.28 11.25
N MET A 5 -6.87 -40.59 10.53
CA MET A 5 -7.18 -39.99 9.23
C MET A 5 -7.55 -41.04 8.18
N GLN A 6 -6.99 -42.26 8.26
CA GLN A 6 -7.42 -43.38 7.44
C GLN A 6 -8.80 -43.92 7.85
N LEU A 7 -9.14 -43.95 9.14
CA LEU A 7 -10.46 -44.31 9.64
C LEU A 7 -11.53 -43.26 9.33
N LEU A 8 -11.22 -42.00 9.50
CA LEU A 8 -12.05 -40.89 9.00
C LEU A 8 -12.22 -40.96 7.47
N ALA A 9 -11.18 -41.36 6.74
CA ALA A 9 -11.26 -41.59 5.32
C ALA A 9 -12.09 -42.84 4.97
N ILE A 10 -12.16 -43.86 5.84
CA ILE A 10 -13.02 -45.07 5.67
C ILE A 10 -14.48 -44.74 6.00
N VAL A 11 -14.75 -43.90 6.99
CA VAL A 11 -16.07 -43.32 7.28
C VAL A 11 -16.45 -42.30 6.22
N TYR A 12 -15.45 -41.63 5.64
CA TYR A 12 -15.52 -40.56 4.64
C TYR A 12 -15.02 -40.99 3.26
N THR A 13 -15.04 -42.29 2.89
CA THR A 13 -14.76 -42.61 1.49
C THR A 13 -15.83 -41.91 0.62
N PRO A 14 -15.49 -40.81 -0.06
CA PRO A 14 -16.35 -40.32 -1.11
C PRO A 14 -16.30 -41.38 -2.19
N ASN A 15 -17.36 -42.14 -2.34
CA ASN A 15 -17.60 -42.76 -3.63
C ASN A 15 -17.50 -41.62 -4.64
N ARG A 16 -16.52 -41.68 -5.52
CA ARG A 16 -16.15 -40.68 -6.52
C ARG A 16 -17.39 -39.93 -6.99
N LEU A 17 -17.45 -38.64 -6.66
CA LEU A 17 -18.36 -37.71 -7.32
C LEU A 17 -18.25 -38.01 -8.84
N PRO A 18 -19.37 -38.21 -9.55
CA PRO A 18 -19.30 -38.43 -10.98
C PRO A 18 -18.51 -37.27 -11.59
N THR A 19 -17.51 -37.63 -12.39
CA THR A 19 -16.55 -36.72 -13.04
C THR A 19 -17.21 -35.53 -13.77
N LYS A 20 -18.51 -35.66 -14.11
CA LYS A 20 -19.34 -34.60 -14.69
C LYS A 20 -19.67 -33.44 -13.72
N LEU A 21 -19.66 -33.66 -12.41
CA LEU A 21 -19.89 -32.61 -11.39
C LEU A 21 -18.61 -31.83 -11.05
N ILE A 22 -17.43 -32.47 -11.18
CA ILE A 22 -16.14 -31.81 -11.08
C ILE A 22 -15.95 -30.84 -12.26
N GLY A 23 -16.45 -31.20 -13.44
CA GLY A 23 -16.42 -30.36 -14.64
C GLY A 23 -17.24 -29.07 -14.49
N VAL A 24 -18.44 -29.14 -13.92
CA VAL A 24 -19.32 -27.95 -13.72
C VAL A 24 -18.80 -27.07 -12.57
N GLY A 25 -18.33 -27.67 -11.47
CA GLY A 25 -17.67 -26.93 -10.38
C GLY A 25 -16.36 -26.29 -10.83
N GLY A 26 -15.56 -26.98 -11.64
CA GLY A 26 -14.33 -26.46 -12.22
C GLY A 26 -14.55 -25.32 -13.21
N ILE A 27 -15.61 -25.38 -14.03
CA ILE A 27 -15.97 -24.30 -14.96
C ILE A 27 -16.49 -23.07 -14.18
N LEU A 28 -17.29 -23.25 -13.15
CA LEU A 28 -17.76 -22.14 -12.29
C LEU A 28 -16.60 -21.55 -11.48
N TRP A 29 -15.64 -22.35 -11.03
CA TRP A 29 -14.43 -21.88 -10.36
C TRP A 29 -13.47 -21.20 -11.34
N ALA A 30 -13.32 -21.69 -12.56
CA ALA A 30 -12.56 -21.04 -13.62
C ALA A 30 -13.19 -19.68 -14.00
N ILE A 31 -14.52 -19.59 -14.11
CA ILE A 31 -15.23 -18.33 -14.36
C ILE A 31 -15.08 -17.36 -13.16
N ALA A 32 -15.09 -17.84 -11.93
CA ALA A 32 -14.83 -17.01 -10.74
C ALA A 32 -13.37 -16.54 -10.65
N LEU A 33 -12.41 -17.34 -11.11
CA LEU A 33 -10.99 -16.97 -11.16
C LEU A 33 -10.63 -16.12 -12.38
N THR A 34 -11.34 -16.24 -13.50
CA THR A 34 -11.18 -15.37 -14.68
C THR A 34 -12.01 -14.08 -14.57
N GLY A 35 -12.90 -14.01 -13.59
CA GLY A 35 -13.88 -12.94 -13.42
C GLY A 35 -13.36 -11.68 -12.75
N CYS A 36 -12.07 -11.35 -12.74
CA CYS A 36 -11.55 -10.00 -12.42
C CYS A 36 -10.06 -9.83 -12.72
N THR A 37 -9.58 -10.24 -13.87
CA THR A 37 -8.45 -9.50 -14.43
C THR A 37 -9.04 -8.31 -15.19
N THR A 38 -9.27 -7.19 -14.49
CA THR A 38 -9.44 -5.91 -15.17
C THR A 38 -8.27 -5.78 -16.16
N PRO A 39 -8.53 -5.57 -17.46
CA PRO A 39 -7.45 -5.42 -18.43
C PRO A 39 -6.51 -4.34 -17.90
N ARG A 40 -5.23 -4.67 -17.80
CA ARG A 40 -4.20 -3.79 -17.24
C ARG A 40 -4.24 -2.50 -18.06
N GLN A 41 -4.74 -1.43 -17.48
CA GLN A 41 -4.94 -0.17 -18.19
C GLN A 41 -3.57 0.38 -18.55
N THR A 42 -3.37 0.68 -19.83
CA THR A 42 -2.15 1.28 -20.33
C THR A 42 -2.46 2.72 -20.71
N LEU A 43 -1.75 3.66 -20.10
CA LEU A 43 -1.80 5.09 -20.42
C LEU A 43 -0.50 5.50 -21.08
N THR A 44 -0.58 6.54 -21.90
CA THR A 44 0.58 7.21 -22.49
C THR A 44 0.77 8.58 -21.83
N MET A 45 2.02 8.96 -21.57
CA MET A 45 2.37 10.23 -20.92
C MET A 45 3.42 10.98 -21.74
N SER A 46 3.39 12.32 -21.66
CA SER A 46 4.50 13.18 -22.08
C SER A 46 5.02 13.93 -20.87
N SER A 47 6.26 13.60 -20.45
CA SER A 47 6.89 14.25 -19.29
C SER A 47 7.94 15.27 -19.72
N GLY A 48 9.17 14.89 -19.95
CA GLY A 48 10.26 15.80 -20.31
C GLY A 48 11.50 15.07 -20.83
N GLY A 49 12.45 15.84 -21.33
CA GLY A 49 13.71 15.30 -21.82
C GLY A 49 14.60 14.75 -20.70
N ASN A 50 15.54 13.88 -21.08
CA ASN A 50 16.46 13.20 -20.19
C ASN A 50 17.24 14.16 -19.27
N GLY A 51 17.30 13.84 -17.98
CA GLY A 51 17.98 14.62 -16.94
C GLY A 51 17.19 15.81 -16.39
N GLY A 52 16.01 16.12 -16.96
CA GLY A 52 15.13 17.20 -16.52
C GLY A 52 14.33 16.88 -15.26
N ALA A 53 13.72 17.91 -14.66
CA ALA A 53 12.82 17.73 -13.52
C ALA A 53 11.59 16.91 -13.89
N TYR A 54 11.00 17.19 -15.05
CA TYR A 54 9.79 16.51 -15.53
C TYR A 54 10.02 15.03 -15.84
N GLU A 55 11.19 14.64 -16.34
CA GLU A 55 11.54 13.23 -16.50
C GLU A 55 11.56 12.51 -15.14
N ARG A 56 12.17 13.12 -14.13
CA ARG A 56 12.23 12.51 -12.78
C ARG A 56 10.86 12.41 -12.13
N ILE A 57 10.03 13.45 -12.25
CA ILE A 57 8.63 13.43 -11.78
C ILE A 57 7.86 12.34 -12.54
N GLY A 58 8.02 12.25 -13.86
CA GLY A 58 7.39 11.24 -14.71
C GLY A 58 7.76 9.81 -14.28
N ARG A 59 9.04 9.54 -14.02
CA ARG A 59 9.50 8.24 -13.51
C ARG A 59 8.84 7.91 -12.16
N GLN A 60 8.72 8.88 -11.26
CA GLN A 60 8.05 8.68 -9.98
C GLN A 60 6.56 8.37 -10.15
N ILE A 61 5.86 9.07 -11.07
CA ILE A 61 4.46 8.78 -11.40
C ILE A 61 4.32 7.34 -11.93
N ILE A 62 5.19 6.92 -12.85
CA ILE A 62 5.19 5.55 -13.40
C ILE A 62 5.36 4.52 -12.29
N THR A 63 6.31 4.76 -11.37
CA THR A 63 6.55 3.87 -10.24
C THR A 63 5.32 3.78 -9.34
N SER A 64 4.76 4.90 -8.90
CA SER A 64 3.57 4.95 -8.05
C SER A 64 2.36 4.28 -8.72
N ALA A 65 2.13 4.56 -10.00
CA ALA A 65 1.03 3.98 -10.78
C ALA A 65 1.17 2.46 -10.92
N HIS A 66 2.40 1.96 -11.14
CA HIS A 66 2.67 0.53 -11.26
C HIS A 66 2.54 -0.20 -9.92
N GLU A 67 3.15 0.33 -8.87
CA GLU A 67 3.20 -0.34 -7.55
C GLU A 67 1.84 -0.36 -6.87
N VAL A 68 1.13 0.77 -6.84
CA VAL A 68 -0.13 0.92 -6.13
C VAL A 68 -1.33 0.64 -7.03
N GLY A 69 -1.43 1.36 -8.17
CA GLY A 69 -2.58 1.30 -9.07
C GLY A 69 -2.59 0.13 -10.04
N LYS A 70 -1.46 -0.59 -10.19
CA LYS A 70 -1.27 -1.62 -11.22
C LYS A 70 -1.53 -1.09 -12.64
N ILE A 71 -1.37 0.22 -12.85
CA ILE A 71 -1.49 0.91 -14.13
C ILE A 71 -0.14 0.90 -14.81
N THR A 72 -0.11 0.61 -16.12
CA THR A 72 1.09 0.72 -16.94
C THR A 72 1.09 2.09 -17.63
N ILE A 73 2.14 2.88 -17.45
CA ILE A 73 2.31 4.17 -18.14
C ILE A 73 3.53 4.07 -19.06
N ARG A 74 3.34 4.46 -20.34
CA ARG A 74 4.41 4.60 -21.33
C ARG A 74 4.69 6.08 -21.53
N ASP A 75 5.89 6.50 -21.21
CA ASP A 75 6.31 7.91 -21.29
C ASP A 75 7.08 8.20 -22.57
N LYS A 76 6.84 9.38 -23.13
CA LYS A 76 7.61 9.98 -24.21
C LYS A 76 8.61 10.98 -23.61
N TYR A 77 9.89 10.56 -23.55
CA TYR A 77 10.98 11.31 -22.92
C TYR A 77 11.69 12.33 -23.85
N ASP A 78 11.11 12.62 -25.00
CA ASP A 78 11.68 13.47 -26.04
C ASP A 78 11.07 14.88 -26.10
N SER A 79 10.39 15.30 -25.04
CA SER A 79 9.70 16.59 -25.01
C SER A 79 10.62 17.73 -24.54
N PRO A 80 10.60 18.89 -25.21
CA PRO A 80 11.26 20.10 -24.73
C PRO A 80 10.60 20.70 -23.48
N GLY A 81 9.34 20.34 -23.18
CA GLY A 81 8.61 20.79 -21.98
C GLY A 81 7.10 20.99 -22.15
N SER A 82 6.56 21.86 -21.30
CA SER A 82 5.13 22.03 -21.04
C SER A 82 4.28 22.31 -22.28
N GLN A 83 4.72 23.20 -23.16
CA GLN A 83 3.93 23.52 -24.37
C GLN A 83 3.79 22.31 -25.28
N LYS A 84 4.90 21.59 -25.53
CA LYS A 84 4.90 20.40 -26.38
C LYS A 84 4.11 19.26 -25.74
N ASN A 85 4.16 19.13 -24.40
CA ASN A 85 3.37 18.15 -23.67
C ASN A 85 1.87 18.41 -23.81
N LEU A 86 1.46 19.67 -23.65
CA LEU A 86 0.07 20.08 -23.83
C LEU A 86 -0.40 19.86 -25.28
N GLU A 87 0.41 20.21 -26.26
CA GLU A 87 0.14 19.96 -27.69
C GLU A 87 -0.15 18.48 -27.95
N ARG A 88 0.73 17.58 -27.47
CA ARG A 88 0.56 16.14 -27.61
C ARG A 88 -0.71 15.63 -26.93
N LEU A 89 -1.03 16.15 -25.75
CA LEU A 89 -2.25 15.80 -25.04
C LEU A 89 -3.52 16.20 -25.82
N LEU A 90 -3.52 17.42 -26.35
CA LEU A 90 -4.64 17.96 -27.16
C LEU A 90 -4.77 17.24 -28.52
N ALA A 91 -3.63 16.84 -29.10
CA ALA A 91 -3.59 16.03 -30.33
C ALA A 91 -3.93 14.56 -30.10
N ARG A 92 -4.21 14.13 -28.85
CA ARG A 92 -4.50 12.74 -28.46
C ARG A 92 -3.33 11.78 -28.70
N GLU A 93 -2.11 12.28 -28.78
CA GLU A 93 -0.90 11.45 -28.86
C GLU A 93 -0.53 10.85 -27.51
N THR A 94 -0.96 11.51 -26.41
CA THR A 94 -0.80 11.05 -25.04
C THR A 94 -2.08 11.22 -24.24
N ASP A 95 -2.24 10.44 -23.18
CA ASP A 95 -3.37 10.50 -22.25
C ASP A 95 -3.11 11.42 -21.07
N LEU A 96 -1.83 11.56 -20.72
CA LEU A 96 -1.32 12.34 -19.59
C LEU A 96 -0.23 13.28 -20.08
N ALA A 97 -0.12 14.43 -19.44
CA ALA A 97 0.96 15.38 -19.67
C ALA A 97 1.40 16.06 -18.38
N LEU A 98 2.73 16.25 -18.21
CA LEU A 98 3.26 17.17 -17.22
C LEU A 98 3.36 18.57 -17.84
N VAL A 99 2.66 19.54 -17.25
CA VAL A 99 2.60 20.91 -17.76
C VAL A 99 2.60 21.93 -16.63
N GLN A 100 3.15 23.10 -16.91
CA GLN A 100 2.99 24.26 -16.04
C GLN A 100 1.54 24.78 -16.12
N LEU A 101 1.01 25.26 -15.00
CA LEU A 101 -0.36 25.75 -14.92
C LEU A 101 -0.58 26.99 -15.81
N ASP A 102 0.41 27.86 -15.98
CA ASP A 102 0.34 28.99 -16.89
C ASP A 102 0.15 28.55 -18.36
N VAL A 103 0.90 27.53 -18.78
CA VAL A 103 0.78 26.92 -20.11
C VAL A 103 -0.58 26.24 -20.29
N ALA A 104 -1.10 25.58 -19.25
CA ALA A 104 -2.35 24.82 -19.32
C ALA A 104 -3.62 25.67 -19.10
N SER A 105 -3.50 26.88 -18.56
CA SER A 105 -4.60 27.72 -18.09
C SER A 105 -5.74 27.89 -19.10
N GLU A 106 -5.43 28.27 -20.31
CA GLU A 106 -6.44 28.49 -21.35
C GLU A 106 -7.16 27.19 -21.76
N ALA A 107 -6.40 26.08 -21.87
CA ALA A 107 -6.98 24.77 -22.18
C ALA A 107 -7.85 24.24 -21.02
N MET A 108 -7.52 24.57 -19.78
CA MET A 108 -8.34 24.26 -18.62
C MET A 108 -9.62 25.08 -18.58
N LYS A 109 -9.54 26.42 -18.79
CA LYS A 109 -10.70 27.31 -18.82
C LYS A 109 -11.70 26.90 -19.90
N THR A 110 -11.20 26.43 -21.03
CA THR A 110 -12.04 25.97 -22.15
C THR A 110 -12.49 24.51 -22.00
N GLY A 111 -12.16 23.86 -20.89
CA GLY A 111 -12.55 22.48 -20.57
C GLY A 111 -11.90 21.40 -21.43
N LYS A 112 -10.83 21.72 -22.18
CA LYS A 112 -10.11 20.77 -23.03
C LYS A 112 -9.21 19.85 -22.24
N VAL A 113 -8.70 20.32 -21.11
CA VAL A 113 -7.87 19.53 -20.17
C VAL A 113 -8.33 19.78 -18.73
N GLN A 114 -8.02 18.80 -17.87
CA GLN A 114 -8.31 18.84 -16.45
C GLN A 114 -7.07 18.42 -15.67
N ALA A 115 -6.86 19.02 -14.52
CA ALA A 115 -5.77 18.68 -13.63
C ALA A 115 -6.05 17.37 -12.87
N ILE A 116 -4.99 16.63 -12.62
CA ILE A 116 -5.02 15.44 -11.76
C ILE A 116 -4.45 15.80 -10.37
N VAL A 117 -3.20 16.27 -10.33
CA VAL A 117 -2.49 16.72 -9.12
C VAL A 117 -1.46 17.77 -9.49
N VAL A 118 -1.08 18.60 -8.51
CA VAL A 118 0.10 19.47 -8.58
C VAL A 118 1.30 18.73 -7.98
N LEU A 119 2.46 18.76 -8.65
CA LEU A 119 3.62 17.93 -8.29
C LEU A 119 4.89 18.72 -7.97
N ALA A 120 4.93 20.01 -8.32
CA ALA A 120 6.05 20.87 -7.98
C ALA A 120 5.63 22.34 -8.03
N HIS A 121 6.23 23.16 -7.17
CA HIS A 121 6.29 24.61 -7.36
C HIS A 121 7.49 24.93 -8.23
N GLU A 122 7.30 25.75 -9.24
CA GLU A 122 8.33 26.17 -10.17
C GLU A 122 8.54 27.68 -10.09
N TYR A 123 9.75 28.06 -9.75
CA TYR A 123 10.14 29.45 -9.51
C TYR A 123 10.77 30.02 -10.74
N LEU A 124 10.44 31.26 -11.06
CA LEU A 124 11.07 32.03 -12.13
C LEU A 124 12.43 32.54 -11.64
N HIS A 125 13.52 32.07 -12.24
CA HIS A 125 14.86 32.54 -11.99
C HIS A 125 15.27 33.47 -13.13
N LEU A 126 15.68 34.67 -12.80
CA LEU A 126 16.40 35.57 -13.69
C LEU A 126 17.86 35.54 -13.24
N ILE A 127 18.77 35.11 -14.11
CA ILE A 127 20.14 34.82 -13.78
C ILE A 127 21.08 35.60 -14.71
N THR A 128 22.09 36.25 -14.15
CA THR A 128 23.14 36.97 -14.88
C THR A 128 24.54 36.65 -14.31
N HIS A 129 25.57 37.11 -14.98
CA HIS A 129 26.92 37.06 -14.46
C HIS A 129 27.12 38.00 -13.27
N THR A 130 27.92 37.63 -12.29
CA THR A 130 28.17 38.46 -11.09
C THR A 130 28.68 39.84 -11.38
N ASP A 131 29.49 39.98 -12.43
CA ASP A 131 30.10 41.27 -12.85
C ASP A 131 29.17 42.07 -13.77
N SER A 132 27.95 41.60 -14.02
CA SER A 132 26.97 42.33 -14.83
C SER A 132 26.41 43.52 -14.07
N GLU A 133 26.11 44.61 -14.78
CA GLU A 133 25.43 45.79 -14.24
C GLU A 133 23.90 45.61 -14.16
N ILE A 134 23.37 44.46 -14.60
CA ILE A 134 21.92 44.17 -14.58
C ILE A 134 21.48 43.86 -13.14
N GLU A 135 20.69 44.78 -12.51
CA GLU A 135 20.19 44.63 -11.15
C GLU A 135 18.69 44.38 -11.10
N THR A 136 17.95 44.79 -12.14
CA THR A 136 16.51 44.70 -12.25
C THR A 136 16.12 44.07 -13.58
N LEU A 137 14.84 43.66 -13.69
CA LEU A 137 14.29 43.19 -14.97
C LEU A 137 14.31 44.33 -16.03
N GLY A 138 14.14 45.61 -15.63
CA GLY A 138 14.18 46.76 -16.51
C GLY A 138 15.51 46.93 -17.22
N ASP A 139 16.61 46.54 -16.62
CA ASP A 139 17.97 46.62 -17.20
C ASP A 139 18.21 45.67 -18.38
N LEU A 140 17.25 44.79 -18.63
CA LEU A 140 17.26 43.86 -19.78
C LEU A 140 16.83 44.51 -21.10
N GLN A 141 16.40 45.78 -21.11
CA GLN A 141 16.03 46.48 -22.32
C GLN A 141 17.17 46.45 -23.33
N GLY A 142 16.95 45.82 -24.51
CA GLY A 142 17.91 45.68 -25.59
C GLY A 142 19.02 44.61 -25.33
N LYS A 143 18.95 43.88 -24.25
CA LYS A 143 19.92 42.86 -23.88
C LYS A 143 19.62 41.50 -24.53
N GLN A 144 20.66 40.66 -24.67
CA GLN A 144 20.52 39.29 -25.14
C GLN A 144 20.15 38.39 -23.98
N VAL A 145 18.94 37.80 -24.03
CA VAL A 145 18.41 36.97 -22.94
C VAL A 145 17.98 35.60 -23.43
N ALA A 146 18.53 34.55 -22.83
CA ALA A 146 18.08 33.19 -23.08
C ALA A 146 16.73 32.96 -22.39
N ILE A 147 15.70 32.64 -23.18
CA ILE A 147 14.31 32.43 -22.73
C ILE A 147 13.83 30.99 -22.86
N GLY A 148 14.76 30.05 -23.07
CA GLY A 148 14.45 28.62 -23.25
C GLY A 148 14.09 28.25 -24.69
N PRO A 149 14.12 26.95 -25.01
CA PRO A 149 13.81 26.47 -26.34
C PRO A 149 12.31 26.53 -26.63
N PRO A 150 11.90 26.72 -27.91
CA PRO A 150 10.50 26.65 -28.31
C PRO A 150 9.83 25.35 -27.87
N GLY A 151 8.58 25.44 -27.42
CA GLY A 151 7.85 24.28 -26.90
C GLY A 151 8.10 23.98 -25.41
N SER A 152 9.04 24.68 -24.76
CA SER A 152 9.26 24.58 -23.32
C SER A 152 8.29 25.48 -22.52
N GLY A 153 8.10 25.15 -21.24
CA GLY A 153 7.41 26.03 -20.31
C GLY A 153 8.19 27.30 -19.99
N ILE A 154 9.54 27.20 -19.97
CA ILE A 154 10.41 28.36 -19.75
C ILE A 154 10.18 29.43 -20.82
N TYR A 155 10.14 29.01 -22.09
CA TYR A 155 9.84 29.90 -23.21
C TYR A 155 8.49 30.59 -23.03
N PHE A 156 7.45 29.85 -22.66
CA PHE A 156 6.11 30.42 -22.45
C PHE A 156 6.09 31.42 -21.31
N THR A 157 6.58 31.07 -20.14
CA THR A 157 6.58 31.94 -18.96
C THR A 157 7.41 33.19 -19.20
N ALA A 158 8.62 33.07 -19.80
CA ALA A 158 9.46 34.23 -20.15
C ALA A 158 8.76 35.16 -21.12
N THR A 159 8.12 34.63 -22.17
CA THR A 159 7.36 35.41 -23.13
C THR A 159 6.22 36.18 -22.44
N GLN A 160 5.50 35.57 -21.51
CA GLN A 160 4.44 36.26 -20.74
C GLN A 160 5.00 37.39 -19.88
N VAL A 161 6.12 37.16 -19.18
CA VAL A 161 6.79 38.17 -18.34
C VAL A 161 7.24 39.36 -19.17
N PHE A 162 7.95 39.13 -20.27
CA PHE A 162 8.44 40.21 -21.12
C PHE A 162 7.32 40.95 -21.85
N SER A 163 6.26 40.26 -22.30
CA SER A 163 5.07 40.86 -22.87
C SER A 163 4.34 41.78 -21.88
N ALA A 164 4.25 41.38 -20.60
CA ALA A 164 3.60 42.17 -19.57
C ALA A 164 4.37 43.47 -19.23
N THR A 165 5.67 43.52 -19.47
CA THR A 165 6.55 44.66 -19.17
C THR A 165 6.81 45.58 -20.37
N ASN A 166 6.42 45.15 -21.58
CA ASN A 166 6.79 45.82 -22.85
C ASN A 166 8.31 46.01 -23.03
N LEU A 167 9.14 45.17 -22.38
CA LEU A 167 10.59 45.18 -22.56
C LEU A 167 10.96 44.52 -23.90
N ASN A 168 11.72 45.22 -24.70
CA ASN A 168 12.28 44.67 -25.93
C ASN A 168 13.65 44.05 -25.64
N ILE A 169 13.71 42.73 -25.60
CA ILE A 169 14.95 41.94 -25.45
C ILE A 169 15.33 41.31 -26.78
N ILE A 170 16.59 40.92 -26.91
CA ILE A 170 17.04 40.05 -27.99
C ILE A 170 16.95 38.62 -27.51
N GLU A 171 15.94 37.89 -28.01
CA GLU A 171 15.62 36.55 -27.54
C GLU A 171 16.63 35.50 -28.04
N GLU A 172 17.20 34.74 -27.14
CA GLU A 172 18.00 33.54 -27.41
C GLU A 172 17.16 32.28 -27.00
N GLN A 173 16.70 31.56 -28.01
CA GLN A 173 15.79 30.41 -27.81
C GLN A 173 16.61 29.11 -27.68
N ILE A 174 17.47 29.03 -26.67
CA ILE A 174 18.48 27.97 -26.46
C ILE A 174 18.19 27.14 -25.23
N GLY A 175 18.76 25.92 -25.17
CA GLY A 175 18.58 24.99 -24.07
C GLY A 175 19.39 25.36 -22.82
N PHE A 176 19.07 24.67 -21.71
CA PHE A 176 19.62 24.93 -20.38
C PHE A 176 21.17 25.01 -20.37
N ASP A 177 21.84 23.96 -20.84
CA ASP A 177 23.32 23.88 -20.75
C ASP A 177 24.02 24.97 -21.53
N GLU A 178 23.52 25.26 -22.72
CA GLU A 178 24.03 26.32 -23.59
C GLU A 178 23.81 27.70 -23.00
N ALA A 179 22.61 27.96 -22.45
CA ALA A 179 22.27 29.23 -21.82
C ALA A 179 23.20 29.53 -20.63
N PHE A 180 23.39 28.58 -19.72
CA PHE A 180 24.29 28.75 -18.58
C PHE A 180 25.74 28.95 -19.00
N SER A 181 26.21 28.23 -20.04
CA SER A 181 27.56 28.43 -20.58
C SER A 181 27.73 29.83 -21.15
N LYS A 182 26.79 30.28 -22.01
CA LYS A 182 26.86 31.59 -22.67
C LYS A 182 26.80 32.76 -21.69
N VAL A 183 25.95 32.69 -20.62
CA VAL A 183 25.90 33.73 -19.59
C VAL A 183 27.21 33.77 -18.81
N ARG A 184 27.76 32.62 -18.44
CA ARG A 184 29.07 32.53 -17.73
C ARG A 184 30.22 33.07 -18.54
N GLU A 185 30.17 32.85 -19.85
CA GLU A 185 31.15 33.37 -20.79
C GLU A 185 30.87 34.83 -21.23
N GLN A 186 29.83 35.46 -20.68
CA GLN A 186 29.35 36.81 -21.00
C GLN A 186 29.07 37.01 -22.52
N LYS A 187 28.67 35.91 -23.19
CA LYS A 187 28.23 35.94 -24.59
C LYS A 187 26.77 36.35 -24.75
N ILE A 188 25.99 36.19 -23.70
CA ILE A 188 24.65 36.72 -23.53
C ILE A 188 24.54 37.36 -22.14
N ASP A 189 23.61 38.29 -21.97
CA ASP A 189 23.54 39.12 -20.79
C ASP A 189 22.84 38.44 -19.61
N ALA A 190 21.79 37.64 -19.87
CA ALA A 190 21.01 36.96 -18.86
C ALA A 190 20.36 35.70 -19.40
N LEU A 191 19.85 34.88 -18.49
CA LEU A 191 18.96 33.77 -18.81
C LEU A 191 17.74 33.74 -17.88
N VAL A 192 16.63 33.25 -18.41
CA VAL A 192 15.44 32.86 -17.64
C VAL A 192 15.45 31.35 -17.48
N TYR A 193 15.18 30.91 -16.25
CA TYR A 193 14.94 29.51 -15.94
C TYR A 193 13.70 29.38 -15.07
N VAL A 194 12.86 28.40 -15.35
CA VAL A 194 11.68 28.09 -14.52
C VAL A 194 11.80 26.66 -14.05
N GLY A 195 11.74 26.46 -12.75
CA GLY A 195 11.87 25.12 -12.17
C GLY A 195 11.80 25.09 -10.65
N PRO A 196 11.73 23.89 -10.09
CA PRO A 196 11.55 23.70 -8.64
C PRO A 196 12.79 24.16 -7.84
N LEU A 197 12.52 24.81 -6.71
CA LEU A 197 13.56 25.19 -5.76
C LEU A 197 14.20 23.95 -5.11
N GLY A 198 15.53 23.90 -5.09
CA GLY A 198 16.30 22.88 -4.37
C GLY A 198 16.30 21.47 -4.96
N SER A 199 15.38 21.12 -5.83
CA SER A 199 15.28 19.77 -6.39
C SER A 199 16.19 19.52 -7.58
N SER A 200 16.64 20.56 -8.26
CA SER A 200 17.52 20.42 -9.44
C SER A 200 18.98 20.54 -9.04
N LYS A 201 19.64 19.37 -8.85
CA LYS A 201 21.11 19.34 -8.68
C LYS A 201 21.85 20.03 -9.83
N LYS A 202 21.24 20.09 -11.01
CA LYS A 202 21.81 20.70 -12.21
C LYS A 202 21.89 22.23 -12.07
N ILE A 203 20.81 22.91 -11.69
CA ILE A 203 20.84 24.36 -11.44
C ILE A 203 21.75 24.70 -10.27
N GLN A 204 21.72 23.92 -9.18
CA GLN A 204 22.62 24.13 -8.05
C GLN A 204 24.10 24.01 -8.48
N ALA A 205 24.42 23.00 -9.28
CA ALA A 205 25.78 22.82 -9.81
C ALA A 205 26.22 24.02 -10.70
N GLU A 206 25.31 24.52 -11.55
CA GLU A 206 25.60 25.66 -12.40
C GLU A 206 25.74 26.96 -11.59
N LEU A 207 24.94 27.21 -10.59
CA LEU A 207 25.03 28.40 -9.73
C LEU A 207 26.28 28.38 -8.81
N THR A 208 26.83 27.20 -8.50
CA THR A 208 28.03 27.07 -7.68
C THR A 208 29.33 27.02 -8.45
N LYS A 209 29.28 26.88 -9.79
CA LYS A 209 30.43 26.77 -10.68
C LYS A 209 31.01 28.14 -10.99
N ALA A 210 32.32 28.29 -10.92
CA ALA A 210 33.04 29.54 -11.29
C ALA A 210 33.15 29.70 -12.82
N PRO A 211 33.11 30.93 -13.38
CA PRO A 211 32.77 32.19 -12.69
C PRO A 211 31.31 32.20 -12.18
N LEU A 212 31.09 32.98 -11.11
CA LEU A 212 29.85 32.96 -10.41
C LEU A 212 28.72 33.67 -11.18
N LEU A 213 27.55 33.16 -10.99
CA LEU A 213 26.30 33.74 -11.48
C LEU A 213 25.49 34.26 -10.27
N ARG A 214 24.63 35.25 -10.50
CA ARG A 214 23.73 35.79 -9.49
C ARG A 214 22.28 35.77 -9.93
N LEU A 215 21.37 35.71 -8.96
CA LEU A 215 19.95 35.86 -9.17
C LEU A 215 19.57 37.35 -9.12
N ILE A 216 18.64 37.72 -10.00
CA ILE A 216 18.03 39.05 -10.02
C ILE A 216 16.61 38.94 -9.48
N PRO A 217 16.15 39.84 -8.59
CA PRO A 217 14.77 39.88 -8.13
C PRO A 217 13.81 40.22 -9.29
N ILE A 218 12.60 39.72 -9.17
CA ILE A 218 11.48 40.17 -10.00
C ILE A 218 10.73 41.26 -9.22
N GLU A 219 10.43 42.38 -9.87
CA GLU A 219 9.79 43.49 -9.25
C GLU A 219 8.41 43.13 -8.68
N THR A 220 8.15 43.47 -7.44
CA THR A 220 6.89 43.18 -6.73
C THR A 220 5.68 43.69 -7.49
N ALA A 221 5.80 44.84 -8.19
CA ALA A 221 4.71 45.40 -9.01
C ALA A 221 4.32 44.47 -10.17
N LEU A 222 5.33 43.84 -10.83
CA LEU A 222 5.09 42.87 -11.91
C LEU A 222 4.48 41.58 -11.36
N ILE A 223 5.03 41.08 -10.24
CA ILE A 223 4.46 39.90 -9.56
C ILE A 223 3.00 40.12 -9.24
N ASN A 224 2.64 41.25 -8.62
CA ASN A 224 1.26 41.61 -8.30
C ASN A 224 0.39 41.70 -9.56
N TYR A 225 0.88 42.34 -10.62
CA TYR A 225 0.17 42.42 -11.88
C TYR A 225 -0.15 41.03 -12.44
N LEU A 226 0.84 40.17 -12.58
CA LEU A 226 0.69 38.82 -13.16
C LEU A 226 -0.21 37.93 -12.31
N THR A 227 -0.07 37.98 -10.97
CA THR A 227 -0.90 37.20 -10.06
C THR A 227 -2.36 37.63 -10.01
N ILE A 228 -2.64 38.93 -10.26
CA ILE A 228 -4.00 39.46 -10.38
C ILE A 228 -4.62 39.11 -11.75
N GLN A 229 -3.84 39.24 -12.81
CA GLN A 229 -4.33 38.93 -14.16
C GLN A 229 -4.50 37.42 -14.43
N PHE A 230 -3.66 36.60 -13.82
CA PHE A 230 -3.60 35.15 -14.05
C PHE A 230 -3.51 34.39 -12.72
N PRO A 231 -4.55 34.50 -11.84
CA PRO A 231 -4.47 33.95 -10.47
C PRO A 231 -4.35 32.45 -10.41
N GLU A 232 -4.85 31.74 -11.41
CA GLU A 232 -4.68 30.25 -11.50
C GLU A 232 -3.32 29.81 -12.00
N SER A 233 -2.56 30.72 -12.66
CA SER A 233 -1.28 30.44 -13.30
C SER A 233 -0.10 30.78 -12.40
N TYR A 234 -0.18 31.93 -11.73
CA TYR A 234 0.96 32.51 -11.02
C TYR A 234 0.66 32.79 -9.54
N GLN A 235 1.71 32.74 -8.74
CA GLN A 235 1.71 33.16 -7.34
C GLN A 235 2.97 33.94 -7.02
N SER A 236 2.87 34.85 -6.03
CA SER A 236 4.03 35.50 -5.45
C SER A 236 4.86 34.47 -4.68
N ALA A 237 6.17 34.52 -4.85
CA ALA A 237 7.11 33.64 -4.19
C ALA A 237 8.38 34.39 -3.81
N THR A 238 9.22 33.74 -3.00
CA THR A 238 10.51 34.28 -2.55
C THR A 238 11.55 33.19 -2.63
N PHE A 239 12.74 33.52 -3.14
CA PHE A 239 13.92 32.70 -2.91
C PHE A 239 14.48 33.04 -1.53
N PRO A 240 14.45 32.13 -0.57
CA PRO A 240 15.06 32.39 0.74
C PRO A 240 16.58 32.58 0.62
N GLN A 241 17.14 33.48 1.44
CA GLN A 241 18.58 33.67 1.53
C GLN A 241 19.31 32.33 1.67
N GLY A 242 20.34 32.13 0.86
CA GLY A 242 21.18 30.94 0.92
C GLY A 242 20.55 29.65 0.41
N SER A 243 19.38 29.69 -0.24
CA SER A 243 18.66 28.50 -0.72
C SER A 243 19.45 27.63 -1.69
N TYR A 244 20.47 28.19 -2.37
CA TYR A 244 21.39 27.44 -3.23
C TYR A 244 22.75 27.19 -2.61
N VAL A 245 23.32 28.19 -1.90
CA VAL A 245 24.64 28.10 -1.27
C VAL A 245 24.58 28.72 0.13
N PRO A 246 24.74 27.93 1.22
CA PRO A 246 24.53 28.42 2.57
C PRO A 246 25.71 29.22 3.16
N LEU A 247 26.96 28.87 2.88
CA LEU A 247 28.13 29.53 3.49
C LEU A 247 28.55 30.82 2.78
N ARG A 248 28.24 30.94 1.50
CA ARG A 248 28.25 32.18 0.72
C ARG A 248 26.88 32.33 0.17
N PRO A 249 25.97 32.93 0.95
CA PRO A 249 24.54 32.80 0.64
C PRO A 249 24.25 33.24 -0.78
N LEU A 250 23.65 32.32 -1.52
CA LEU A 250 23.08 32.59 -2.85
C LEU A 250 21.59 32.16 -2.83
N PRO A 251 20.66 33.09 -3.00
CA PRO A 251 20.84 34.53 -3.05
C PRO A 251 21.41 35.09 -1.71
N SER A 252 21.97 36.32 -1.76
CA SER A 252 22.57 37.00 -0.60
C SER A 252 21.52 37.52 0.40
N GLU A 253 20.28 37.65 -0.03
CA GLU A 253 19.10 38.06 0.72
C GLU A 253 17.86 37.37 0.18
N ASP A 254 16.73 37.52 0.83
CA ASP A 254 15.44 37.03 0.34
C ASP A 254 15.05 37.79 -0.94
N LEU A 255 14.91 37.07 -2.07
CA LEU A 255 14.59 37.69 -3.35
C LEU A 255 13.14 37.40 -3.76
N PRO A 256 12.32 38.43 -4.05
CA PRO A 256 11.01 38.24 -4.59
C PRO A 256 11.07 37.66 -6.00
N THR A 257 10.15 36.73 -6.28
CA THR A 257 10.02 36.12 -7.60
C THR A 257 8.58 35.72 -7.87
N LEU A 258 8.34 35.26 -9.08
CA LEU A 258 7.09 34.67 -9.53
C LEU A 258 7.20 33.15 -9.47
N SER A 259 6.15 32.46 -9.09
CA SER A 259 6.05 31.00 -9.22
C SER A 259 4.83 30.58 -10.00
N THR A 260 4.98 29.48 -10.71
CA THR A 260 3.88 28.68 -11.27
C THR A 260 3.94 27.28 -10.65
N ALA A 261 3.13 26.36 -11.09
CA ALA A 261 3.19 24.99 -10.60
C ALA A 261 3.17 24.01 -11.76
N ALA A 262 3.93 22.92 -11.61
CA ALA A 262 3.86 21.76 -12.49
C ALA A 262 2.71 20.87 -12.06
N ALA A 263 1.79 20.58 -12.97
CA ALA A 263 0.66 19.70 -12.76
C ALA A 263 0.68 18.51 -13.72
N LEU A 264 0.23 17.37 -13.25
CA LEU A 264 -0.17 16.28 -14.12
C LEU A 264 -1.58 16.58 -14.59
N VAL A 265 -1.78 16.60 -15.90
CA VAL A 265 -3.07 16.89 -16.52
C VAL A 265 -3.50 15.81 -17.49
N THR A 266 -4.79 15.75 -17.76
CA THR A 266 -5.41 14.78 -18.68
C THR A 266 -6.56 15.42 -19.45
N ARG A 267 -7.05 14.73 -20.47
CA ARG A 267 -8.31 15.12 -21.15
C ARG A 267 -9.53 14.67 -20.33
N PRO A 268 -10.67 15.35 -20.45
CA PRO A 268 -11.92 14.98 -19.75
C PRO A 268 -12.48 13.62 -20.13
N ASP A 269 -12.12 13.09 -21.31
CA ASP A 269 -12.61 11.82 -21.83
C ASP A 269 -11.84 10.59 -21.30
N VAL A 270 -10.77 10.76 -20.57
CA VAL A 270 -10.06 9.66 -19.92
C VAL A 270 -10.89 9.12 -18.76
N SER A 271 -10.91 7.81 -18.60
CA SER A 271 -11.78 7.12 -17.64
C SER A 271 -11.66 7.67 -16.21
N LYS A 272 -12.79 8.05 -15.62
CA LYS A 272 -12.88 8.52 -14.23
C LYS A 272 -12.24 7.53 -13.25
N GLN A 273 -12.50 6.25 -13.42
CA GLN A 273 -11.94 5.20 -12.54
C GLN A 273 -10.43 5.09 -12.68
N THR A 274 -9.91 5.18 -13.90
CA THR A 274 -8.47 5.15 -14.17
C THR A 274 -7.77 6.33 -13.51
N ILE A 275 -8.31 7.53 -13.67
CA ILE A 275 -7.74 8.74 -13.07
C ILE A 275 -7.89 8.72 -11.54
N ALA A 276 -8.99 8.22 -11.00
CA ALA A 276 -9.12 8.06 -9.55
C ALA A 276 -8.05 7.12 -8.98
N LEU A 277 -7.80 6.00 -9.64
CA LEU A 277 -6.78 5.04 -9.21
C LEU A 277 -5.35 5.58 -9.38
N LEU A 278 -5.09 6.32 -10.47
CA LEU A 278 -3.81 7.00 -10.68
C LEU A 278 -3.58 8.08 -9.61
N THR A 279 -4.58 8.89 -9.35
CA THR A 279 -4.51 9.93 -8.30
C THR A 279 -4.23 9.31 -6.95
N TRP A 280 -4.98 8.28 -6.56
CA TRP A 280 -4.74 7.56 -5.32
C TRP A 280 -3.32 6.97 -5.23
N SER A 281 -2.79 6.46 -6.34
CA SER A 281 -1.42 5.94 -6.40
C SER A 281 -0.39 7.03 -6.09
N ILE A 282 -0.62 8.25 -6.53
CA ILE A 282 0.25 9.40 -6.25
C ILE A 282 0.05 9.88 -4.79
N LEU A 283 -1.19 9.98 -4.31
CA LEU A 283 -1.50 10.41 -2.93
C LEU A 283 -0.86 9.47 -1.89
N SER A 284 -1.03 8.18 -2.07
CA SER A 284 -0.46 7.15 -1.17
C SER A 284 1.08 7.11 -1.18
N SER A 285 1.69 7.63 -2.24
CA SER A 285 3.14 7.75 -2.42
C SER A 285 3.64 9.19 -2.25
N SER A 286 2.84 10.08 -1.70
CA SER A 286 3.10 11.55 -1.68
C SER A 286 4.49 11.94 -1.15
N ARG A 287 4.99 11.26 -0.12
CA ARG A 287 6.34 11.51 0.43
C ARG A 287 7.47 11.32 -0.60
N GLN A 288 7.28 10.48 -1.61
CA GLN A 288 8.29 10.24 -2.64
C GLN A 288 8.43 11.43 -3.61
N TYR A 289 7.45 12.34 -3.60
CA TYR A 289 7.48 13.59 -4.37
C TYR A 289 8.06 14.77 -3.58
N SER A 290 8.43 14.59 -2.31
CA SER A 290 8.96 15.66 -1.44
C SER A 290 10.24 16.32 -2.00
N LEU A 291 10.99 15.61 -2.85
CA LEU A 291 12.15 16.18 -3.54
C LEU A 291 11.75 17.34 -4.49
N PHE A 292 10.54 17.29 -5.06
CA PHE A 292 10.02 18.29 -6.00
C PHE A 292 9.06 19.26 -5.32
N TYR A 293 8.45 18.82 -4.23
CA TYR A 293 7.44 19.52 -3.48
C TYR A 293 7.70 19.31 -1.97
N PRO A 294 8.53 20.16 -1.35
CA PRO A 294 9.01 19.96 0.04
C PRO A 294 7.91 19.83 1.08
N GLU A 295 6.74 20.45 0.86
CA GLU A 295 5.59 20.39 1.74
C GLU A 295 5.07 18.96 1.93
N LEU A 296 5.36 18.06 1.00
CA LEU A 296 5.00 16.64 1.07
C LEU A 296 5.90 15.83 2.02
N THR A 297 6.96 16.41 2.55
CA THR A 297 7.87 15.72 3.49
C THR A 297 7.12 15.19 4.71
N ASN A 298 6.12 15.93 5.17
CA ASN A 298 5.26 15.52 6.29
C ASN A 298 4.17 14.52 5.89
N GLY A 299 4.08 14.15 4.62
CA GLY A 299 3.07 13.23 4.08
C GLY A 299 1.67 13.84 3.97
N ASN A 300 1.55 15.18 4.04
CA ASN A 300 0.27 15.86 3.80
C ASN A 300 -0.04 15.87 2.30
N ALA A 301 -0.85 14.92 1.86
CA ALA A 301 -1.25 14.77 0.46
C ALA A 301 -2.17 15.90 -0.02
N ASP A 302 -2.81 16.66 0.87
CA ASP A 302 -3.66 17.81 0.50
C ASP A 302 -2.87 18.90 -0.22
N SER A 303 -1.56 18.99 0.02
CA SER A 303 -0.65 19.87 -0.69
C SER A 303 -0.59 19.62 -2.20
N LEU A 304 -0.95 18.41 -2.65
CA LEU A 304 -1.08 18.07 -4.08
C LEU A 304 -2.34 18.67 -4.72
N LEU A 305 -3.22 19.25 -3.90
CA LEU A 305 -4.31 20.13 -4.30
C LEU A 305 -3.90 21.57 -4.03
N ARG A 306 -3.43 22.27 -5.07
CA ARG A 306 -3.19 23.71 -4.97
C ARG A 306 -4.50 24.45 -4.71
N SER A 307 -4.51 25.33 -3.71
CA SER A 307 -5.62 26.27 -3.50
C SER A 307 -5.91 27.03 -4.79
N GLY A 308 -7.16 26.99 -5.26
CA GLY A 308 -7.57 27.62 -6.50
C GLY A 308 -7.48 26.75 -7.77
N LEU A 309 -7.12 25.48 -7.65
CA LEU A 309 -7.18 24.54 -8.79
C LEU A 309 -8.63 24.14 -9.08
N VAL A 310 -9.31 24.94 -9.91
CA VAL A 310 -10.76 24.83 -10.15
C VAL A 310 -11.09 23.70 -11.14
N PHE A 311 -10.15 23.32 -12.01
CA PHE A 311 -10.39 22.40 -13.13
C PHE A 311 -9.87 20.99 -12.85
N LEU A 312 -10.28 20.43 -11.72
CA LEU A 312 -9.86 19.09 -11.32
C LEU A 312 -10.67 18.01 -12.06
N HIS A 313 -10.00 16.94 -12.50
CA HIS A 313 -10.69 15.82 -13.11
C HIS A 313 -11.60 15.10 -12.08
N PRO A 314 -12.85 14.69 -12.46
CA PRO A 314 -13.78 14.05 -11.51
C PRO A 314 -13.23 12.81 -10.81
N GLY A 315 -12.33 12.07 -11.48
CA GLY A 315 -11.63 10.93 -10.86
C GLY A 315 -10.64 11.39 -9.79
N SER A 316 -9.92 12.47 -10.01
CA SER A 316 -9.01 13.05 -9.03
C SER A 316 -9.77 13.57 -7.83
N GLN A 317 -10.85 14.31 -8.06
CA GLN A 317 -11.71 14.79 -6.99
C GLN A 317 -12.26 13.64 -6.12
N GLN A 318 -12.64 12.52 -6.75
CA GLN A 318 -13.06 11.32 -6.03
C GLN A 318 -11.94 10.78 -5.14
N ALA A 319 -10.73 10.62 -5.66
CA ALA A 319 -9.61 10.08 -4.87
C ALA A 319 -9.22 10.99 -3.71
N PHE A 320 -9.28 12.32 -3.87
CA PHE A 320 -9.03 13.27 -2.78
C PHE A 320 -10.11 13.20 -1.68
N ASN A 321 -11.38 13.04 -2.07
CA ASN A 321 -12.49 13.06 -1.11
C ASN A 321 -12.73 11.71 -0.44
N GLU A 322 -12.58 10.60 -1.17
CA GLU A 322 -13.00 9.26 -0.75
C GLU A 322 -11.82 8.33 -0.46
N GLY A 323 -10.61 8.70 -0.87
CA GLY A 323 -9.40 7.88 -0.71
C GLY A 323 -9.27 6.80 -1.80
N ASP A 324 -8.89 5.58 -1.41
CA ASP A 324 -8.68 4.47 -2.35
C ASP A 324 -9.99 4.12 -3.10
N PRO A 325 -10.04 4.30 -4.43
CA PRO A 325 -11.23 3.99 -5.20
C PRO A 325 -11.59 2.49 -5.19
N ARG A 326 -10.66 1.61 -4.78
CA ARG A 326 -10.93 0.17 -4.59
C ARG A 326 -11.70 -0.09 -3.31
N GLU A 327 -11.52 0.70 -2.24
CA GLU A 327 -12.33 0.58 -1.02
C GLU A 327 -13.79 0.97 -1.26
N ALA A 328 -14.05 1.97 -2.09
CA ALA A 328 -15.40 2.29 -2.52
C ALA A 328 -16.06 1.10 -3.26
N TRP A 329 -15.29 0.35 -4.06
CA TRP A 329 -15.74 -0.89 -4.69
C TRP A 329 -15.99 -2.02 -3.69
N VAL A 330 -15.13 -2.15 -2.70
CA VAL A 330 -15.31 -3.15 -1.63
C VAL A 330 -16.57 -2.85 -0.85
N ARG A 331 -16.80 -1.60 -0.45
CA ARG A 331 -18.05 -1.16 0.21
C ARG A 331 -19.27 -1.41 -0.67
N TYR A 332 -19.23 -1.08 -1.96
CA TYR A 332 -20.34 -1.35 -2.88
C TYR A 332 -20.62 -2.85 -3.05
N LEU A 333 -19.59 -3.71 -3.06
CA LEU A 333 -19.74 -5.16 -3.05
C LEU A 333 -20.27 -5.67 -1.69
N GLU A 334 -19.82 -5.08 -0.58
CA GLU A 334 -20.33 -5.39 0.75
C GLU A 334 -21.80 -4.99 0.91
N GLU A 335 -22.19 -3.80 0.46
CA GLU A 335 -23.58 -3.33 0.48
C GLU A 335 -24.50 -4.15 -0.45
N ASN A 336 -23.99 -4.74 -1.51
CA ASN A 336 -24.72 -5.61 -2.44
C ASN A 336 -24.43 -7.10 -2.25
N GLN A 337 -23.64 -7.50 -1.25
CA GLN A 337 -23.40 -8.90 -0.90
C GLN A 337 -24.70 -9.66 -0.63
N ASP A 338 -25.70 -9.02 -0.05
CA ASP A 338 -27.00 -9.62 0.22
C ASP A 338 -27.72 -10.03 -1.08
N LEU A 339 -27.58 -9.29 -2.16
CA LEU A 339 -28.15 -9.64 -3.47
C LEU A 339 -27.36 -10.73 -4.17
N GLN A 340 -26.03 -10.68 -4.13
CA GLN A 340 -25.19 -11.73 -4.73
C GLN A 340 -25.19 -13.01 -3.88
N ALA A 341 -25.10 -12.88 -2.56
CA ALA A 341 -25.21 -14.01 -1.63
C ALA A 341 -26.58 -14.66 -1.73
N GLY A 342 -27.65 -13.89 -1.84
CA GLY A 342 -29.00 -14.40 -2.08
C GLY A 342 -29.11 -15.25 -3.35
N LEU A 343 -28.53 -14.81 -4.45
CA LEU A 343 -28.54 -15.54 -5.73
C LEU A 343 -27.67 -16.81 -5.70
N ILE A 344 -26.47 -16.72 -5.12
CA ILE A 344 -25.57 -17.87 -4.94
C ILE A 344 -26.16 -18.89 -3.96
N ILE A 345 -26.81 -18.42 -2.87
CA ILE A 345 -27.48 -19.27 -1.90
C ILE A 345 -28.68 -19.99 -2.52
N VAL A 346 -29.50 -19.34 -3.32
CA VAL A 346 -30.65 -19.95 -3.99
C VAL A 346 -30.23 -21.01 -5.02
N ILE A 347 -29.20 -20.73 -5.81
CA ILE A 347 -28.69 -21.69 -6.81
C ILE A 347 -27.94 -22.84 -6.13
N SER A 348 -27.08 -22.54 -5.13
CA SER A 348 -26.30 -23.59 -4.43
C SER A 348 -27.18 -24.47 -3.53
N THR A 349 -28.17 -23.90 -2.83
CA THR A 349 -29.09 -24.69 -1.98
C THR A 349 -30.03 -25.55 -2.79
N GLY A 350 -30.52 -25.10 -3.96
CA GLY A 350 -31.38 -25.88 -4.84
C GLY A 350 -30.68 -27.09 -5.45
N VAL A 351 -29.51 -26.88 -6.05
CA VAL A 351 -28.74 -27.93 -6.75
C VAL A 351 -28.00 -28.84 -5.77
N VAL A 352 -27.34 -28.26 -4.78
CA VAL A 352 -26.58 -29.02 -3.78
C VAL A 352 -27.54 -29.80 -2.85
N GLY A 353 -28.66 -29.21 -2.46
CA GLY A 353 -29.66 -29.88 -1.65
C GLY A 353 -30.27 -31.10 -2.32
N PHE A 354 -30.53 -31.02 -3.64
CA PHE A 354 -31.02 -32.15 -4.43
C PHE A 354 -29.97 -33.25 -4.58
N LEU A 355 -28.73 -32.89 -4.89
CA LEU A 355 -27.62 -33.85 -5.05
C LEU A 355 -27.21 -34.50 -3.72
N LEU A 356 -27.22 -33.74 -2.62
CA LEU A 356 -26.98 -34.26 -1.29
C LEU A 356 -28.09 -35.22 -0.85
N ARG A 357 -29.34 -34.97 -1.20
CA ARG A 357 -30.45 -35.88 -0.88
C ARG A 357 -30.30 -37.25 -1.57
N LEU A 358 -29.85 -37.28 -2.83
CA LEU A 358 -29.55 -38.52 -3.54
C LEU A 358 -28.33 -39.27 -2.98
N TRP A 359 -27.33 -38.51 -2.50
CA TRP A 359 -26.13 -39.08 -1.91
C TRP A 359 -26.35 -39.62 -0.48
N ARG A 360 -27.24 -38.97 0.28
CA ARG A 360 -27.59 -39.29 1.68
C ARG A 360 -28.24 -40.67 1.84
N GLN A 361 -29.11 -41.09 0.95
CA GLN A 361 -29.81 -42.40 1.02
C GLN A 361 -28.84 -43.60 0.94
N LYS A 362 -27.71 -43.50 0.25
CA LYS A 362 -26.73 -44.60 0.16
C LYS A 362 -25.79 -44.73 1.39
N ARG A 363 -25.65 -43.66 2.17
CA ARG A 363 -24.70 -43.61 3.30
C ARG A 363 -25.13 -44.31 4.57
N CYS A 364 -26.39 -44.34 4.87
CA CYS A 364 -26.90 -44.81 6.19
C CYS A 364 -26.48 -46.24 6.56
N LYS A 365 -26.54 -47.19 5.62
CA LYS A 365 -26.21 -48.59 5.91
C LYS A 365 -24.71 -48.82 6.20
N ASN A 366 -23.82 -48.14 5.47
CA ASN A 366 -22.39 -48.26 5.65
C ASN A 366 -21.92 -47.52 6.89
N LEU A 367 -22.62 -46.42 7.25
CA LEU A 367 -22.25 -45.61 8.40
C LEU A 367 -22.35 -46.35 9.72
N ILE A 368 -23.46 -47.04 9.98
CA ILE A 368 -23.68 -47.75 11.23
C ILE A 368 -22.60 -48.81 11.44
N LYS A 369 -22.24 -49.56 10.41
CA LYS A 369 -21.18 -50.56 10.45
C LYS A 369 -19.81 -49.94 10.71
N ASN A 370 -19.48 -48.86 9.99
CA ASN A 370 -18.17 -48.22 10.13
C ASN A 370 -18.04 -47.48 11.45
N SER A 371 -19.08 -46.84 11.94
CA SER A 371 -19.11 -46.18 13.27
C SER A 371 -18.91 -47.17 14.41
N SER A 372 -19.52 -48.33 14.32
CA SER A 372 -19.31 -49.41 15.30
C SER A 372 -17.88 -49.93 15.36
N LEU A 373 -17.23 -50.12 14.20
CA LEU A 373 -15.83 -50.50 14.10
C LEU A 373 -14.88 -49.42 14.67
N ALA A 374 -15.12 -48.15 14.30
CA ALA A 374 -14.35 -47.02 14.80
C ALA A 374 -14.44 -46.88 16.34
N LEU A 375 -15.64 -47.03 16.90
CA LEU A 375 -15.82 -47.00 18.37
C LEU A 375 -15.07 -48.11 19.11
N ASN A 376 -15.01 -49.32 18.56
CA ASN A 376 -14.25 -50.38 19.12
C ASN A 376 -12.73 -50.13 19.11
N GLU A 377 -12.22 -49.53 18.04
CA GLU A 377 -10.83 -49.13 17.92
C GLU A 377 -10.47 -48.02 18.89
N ILE A 378 -11.28 -46.94 18.97
CA ILE A 378 -11.10 -45.88 19.94
C ILE A 378 -11.07 -46.42 21.37
N SER A 379 -11.96 -47.38 21.71
CA SER A 379 -12.02 -47.99 23.02
C SER A 379 -10.71 -48.70 23.40
N SER A 380 -9.97 -49.24 22.44
CA SER A 380 -8.71 -50.00 22.69
C SER A 380 -7.54 -49.11 23.14
N HIS A 381 -7.56 -47.79 22.85
CA HIS A 381 -6.48 -46.87 23.21
C HIS A 381 -6.88 -45.76 24.18
N VAL A 382 -8.07 -45.85 24.80
CA VAL A 382 -8.52 -44.89 25.81
C VAL A 382 -7.55 -44.79 26.99
N GLU A 383 -6.91 -45.89 27.40
CA GLU A 383 -5.98 -45.89 28.54
C GLU A 383 -4.61 -45.28 28.18
N THR A 384 -4.17 -45.42 26.94
CA THR A 384 -2.85 -44.91 26.49
C THR A 384 -2.88 -43.46 26.03
N ASN A 385 -4.01 -42.96 25.49
CA ASN A 385 -4.14 -41.57 25.06
C ASN A 385 -5.59 -41.07 25.21
N PRO A 386 -6.04 -40.75 26.44
CA PRO A 386 -7.43 -40.43 26.72
C PRO A 386 -7.90 -39.12 26.08
N ILE A 387 -7.00 -38.15 25.88
CA ILE A 387 -7.33 -36.87 25.27
C ILE A 387 -7.63 -37.04 23.78
N GLN A 388 -6.82 -37.82 23.10
CA GLN A 388 -7.02 -38.13 21.70
C GLN A 388 -8.27 -39.00 21.51
N ALA A 389 -8.45 -40.03 22.34
CA ALA A 389 -9.64 -40.86 22.31
C ALA A 389 -10.96 -40.06 22.54
N PHE A 390 -10.94 -39.15 23.51
CA PHE A 390 -12.11 -38.26 23.76
C PHE A 390 -12.43 -37.39 22.57
N LYS A 391 -11.41 -36.79 21.94
CA LYS A 391 -11.59 -35.97 20.74
C LYS A 391 -12.19 -36.79 19.59
N GLU A 392 -11.69 -37.97 19.37
CA GLU A 392 -12.18 -38.88 18.32
C GLU A 392 -13.63 -39.29 18.54
N VAL A 393 -14.04 -39.56 19.79
CA VAL A 393 -15.44 -39.81 20.14
C VAL A 393 -16.33 -38.61 19.89
N GLU A 394 -15.91 -37.40 20.30
CA GLU A 394 -16.71 -36.20 20.09
C GLU A 394 -16.84 -35.84 18.60
N GLU A 395 -15.79 -36.02 17.81
CA GLU A 395 -15.84 -35.85 16.36
C GLU A 395 -16.86 -36.84 15.74
N LEU A 396 -16.85 -38.07 16.17
CA LEU A 396 -17.83 -39.08 15.73
C LEU A 396 -19.27 -38.72 16.15
N ARG A 397 -19.46 -38.22 17.37
CA ARG A 397 -20.74 -37.73 17.86
C ARG A 397 -21.29 -36.58 17.04
N GLN A 398 -20.43 -35.59 16.73
CA GLN A 398 -20.84 -34.45 15.89
C GLN A 398 -21.28 -34.91 14.50
N GLN A 399 -20.55 -35.84 13.90
CA GLN A 399 -20.94 -36.42 12.61
C GLN A 399 -22.30 -37.13 12.68
N HIS A 400 -22.55 -37.95 13.72
CA HIS A 400 -23.84 -38.62 13.90
C HIS A 400 -24.99 -37.61 14.09
N ARG A 401 -24.76 -36.51 14.83
CA ARG A 401 -25.75 -35.45 15.03
C ARG A 401 -26.11 -34.74 13.73
N LEU A 402 -25.07 -34.38 12.95
CA LEU A 402 -25.27 -33.75 11.65
C LEU A 402 -26.12 -34.64 10.75
N MET A 403 -25.80 -35.93 10.67
CA MET A 403 -26.54 -36.88 9.86
C MET A 403 -27.96 -37.13 10.33
N LEU A 404 -28.24 -37.03 11.64
CA LEU A 404 -29.60 -37.07 12.16
C LEU A 404 -30.40 -35.82 11.73
N ILE A 405 -29.80 -34.65 11.84
CA ILE A 405 -30.44 -33.39 11.44
C ILE A 405 -30.71 -33.38 9.93
N GLU A 406 -29.82 -33.94 9.16
CA GLU A 406 -29.90 -34.04 7.70
C GLU A 406 -30.89 -35.15 7.22
N GLY A 407 -31.40 -35.98 8.14
CA GLY A 407 -32.30 -37.06 7.81
C GLY A 407 -31.66 -38.30 7.19
N ASP A 408 -30.29 -38.38 7.20
CA ASP A 408 -29.54 -39.51 6.65
C ASP A 408 -29.41 -40.68 7.63
N LEU A 409 -29.65 -40.43 8.92
CA LEU A 409 -29.60 -41.42 9.97
C LEU A 409 -30.97 -41.54 10.67
N PRO A 410 -31.63 -42.70 10.67
CA PRO A 410 -32.86 -42.92 11.40
C PRO A 410 -32.69 -42.65 12.91
N LYS A 411 -33.70 -42.06 13.57
CA LYS A 411 -33.67 -41.70 14.98
C LYS A 411 -33.25 -42.87 15.90
N GLU A 412 -33.76 -44.06 15.61
CA GLU A 412 -33.44 -45.27 16.39
C GLU A 412 -31.96 -45.68 16.27
N ALA A 413 -31.40 -45.53 15.08
CA ALA A 413 -30.00 -45.84 14.85
C ALA A 413 -29.08 -44.79 15.53
N TYR A 414 -29.48 -43.54 15.50
CA TYR A 414 -28.76 -42.45 16.22
C TYR A 414 -28.76 -42.71 17.73
N GLU A 415 -29.92 -43.02 18.35
CA GLU A 415 -29.98 -43.28 19.79
C GLU A 415 -29.07 -44.45 20.21
N LYS A 416 -28.96 -45.47 19.38
CA LYS A 416 -28.05 -46.62 19.64
C LYS A 416 -26.58 -46.20 19.57
N LEU A 417 -26.17 -45.43 18.56
CA LEU A 417 -24.83 -44.95 18.41
C LEU A 417 -24.48 -43.91 19.47
N GLU A 418 -25.43 -43.04 19.87
CA GLU A 418 -25.25 -42.07 20.93
C GLU A 418 -24.97 -42.73 22.29
N LYS A 419 -25.69 -43.80 22.65
CA LYS A 419 -25.43 -44.57 23.87
C LYS A 419 -24.01 -45.17 23.85
N MET A 420 -23.62 -45.71 22.73
CA MET A 420 -22.25 -46.28 22.59
C MET A 420 -21.18 -45.23 22.72
N THR A 421 -21.32 -44.07 22.07
CA THR A 421 -20.36 -42.98 22.14
C THR A 421 -20.29 -42.35 23.53
N GLN A 422 -21.45 -42.25 24.25
CA GLN A 422 -21.48 -41.73 25.60
C GLN A 422 -20.68 -42.56 26.57
N VAL A 423 -20.82 -43.87 26.52
CA VAL A 423 -20.04 -44.81 27.40
C VAL A 423 -18.52 -44.62 27.21
N ILE A 424 -18.09 -44.50 25.95
CA ILE A 424 -16.64 -44.31 25.66
C ILE A 424 -16.18 -42.93 26.08
N ALA A 425 -16.99 -41.86 25.85
CA ALA A 425 -16.68 -40.51 26.28
C ALA A 425 -16.50 -40.38 27.81
N GLU A 426 -17.36 -41.05 28.59
CA GLU A 426 -17.25 -41.08 30.06
C GLU A 426 -15.94 -41.79 30.48
N LYS A 427 -15.58 -42.90 29.83
CA LYS A 427 -14.32 -43.59 30.07
C LYS A 427 -13.10 -42.73 29.76
N CYS A 428 -13.17 -41.95 28.66
CA CYS A 428 -12.11 -41.00 28.29
C CYS A 428 -11.96 -39.87 29.32
N ARG A 429 -13.07 -39.31 29.81
CA ARG A 429 -13.05 -38.22 30.81
C ARG A 429 -12.38 -38.69 32.11
N TYR A 430 -12.73 -39.87 32.57
CA TYR A 430 -12.12 -40.42 33.74
C TYR A 430 -10.62 -40.63 33.59
N SER A 431 -10.19 -41.20 32.47
CA SER A 431 -8.78 -41.45 32.19
C SER A 431 -7.98 -40.13 32.03
N LYS A 432 -8.59 -39.11 31.39
CA LYS A 432 -8.01 -37.78 31.24
C LYS A 432 -7.77 -37.06 32.58
N GLU A 433 -8.77 -37.09 33.48
CA GLU A 433 -8.63 -36.43 34.78
C GLU A 433 -7.54 -37.12 35.65
N LYS A 434 -7.47 -38.45 35.59
CA LYS A 434 -6.41 -39.21 36.24
C LYS A 434 -5.02 -38.82 35.74
N GLN A 435 -4.85 -38.69 34.44
CA GLN A 435 -3.59 -38.26 33.83
C GLN A 435 -3.20 -36.83 34.21
N ARG A 436 -4.18 -35.90 34.16
CA ARG A 436 -3.98 -34.51 34.56
C ARG A 436 -3.48 -34.37 36.01
N GLN A 437 -4.07 -35.12 36.93
CA GLN A 437 -3.63 -35.11 38.33
C GLN A 437 -2.18 -35.59 38.45
N THR A 438 -1.82 -36.66 37.72
CA THR A 438 -0.44 -37.18 37.69
C THR A 438 0.53 -36.15 37.11
N ASP A 439 0.18 -35.47 36.03
CA ASP A 439 1.06 -34.48 35.38
C ASP A 439 1.26 -33.24 36.28
N ILE A 440 0.21 -32.80 36.99
CA ILE A 440 0.32 -31.71 37.98
C ILE A 440 1.24 -32.10 39.10
N GLN A 441 1.09 -33.33 39.66
CA GLN A 441 1.94 -33.79 40.73
C GLN A 441 3.41 -33.88 40.29
N ASN A 442 3.67 -34.49 39.14
CA ASN A 442 5.03 -34.57 38.57
C ASN A 442 5.64 -33.18 38.35
N THR A 443 4.81 -32.17 38.01
CA THR A 443 5.27 -30.80 37.83
C THR A 443 5.64 -30.15 39.15
N LEU A 444 4.85 -30.36 40.18
CA LEU A 444 5.16 -29.87 41.53
C LEU A 444 6.46 -30.46 42.02
N ASP A 445 6.62 -31.78 41.88
CA ASP A 445 7.84 -32.49 42.28
C ASP A 445 9.09 -31.95 41.55
N LEU A 446 8.98 -31.65 40.23
CA LEU A 446 10.06 -31.05 39.44
C LEU A 446 10.32 -29.57 39.79
N ILE A 447 9.31 -28.82 40.19
CA ILE A 447 9.46 -27.44 40.66
C ILE A 447 10.14 -27.41 42.04
N ASP A 448 9.82 -28.36 42.93
CA ASP A 448 10.45 -28.47 44.21
C ASP A 448 11.95 -28.80 44.05
N GLU A 449 12.31 -29.80 43.19
CA GLU A 449 13.69 -30.10 42.83
C GLU A 449 14.40 -28.85 42.24
N TRP A 450 13.73 -28.09 41.37
CA TRP A 450 14.28 -26.88 40.79
C TRP A 450 14.50 -25.78 41.85
N GLN A 451 13.63 -25.68 42.85
CA GLN A 451 13.73 -24.69 43.91
C GLN A 451 14.95 -24.96 44.82
N GLU A 452 15.25 -26.24 45.10
CA GLU A 452 16.47 -26.61 45.77
C GLU A 452 17.72 -26.30 44.94
N PHE A 453 17.71 -26.62 43.66
CA PHE A 453 18.83 -26.43 42.74
C PHE A 453 19.13 -24.96 42.43
N SER A 454 18.11 -24.11 42.37
CA SER A 454 18.24 -22.68 42.04
C SER A 454 19.05 -21.87 43.05
N GLN A 455 19.15 -22.37 44.29
CA GLN A 455 19.96 -21.76 45.35
C GLN A 455 21.46 -21.98 45.17
N PHE A 456 21.85 -23.05 44.49
CA PHE A 456 23.26 -23.48 44.38
C PHE A 456 23.83 -23.30 42.96
N CYS A 457 23.01 -23.46 41.91
CA CYS A 457 23.44 -23.43 40.52
C CYS A 457 22.41 -22.71 39.61
N PRO A 458 22.38 -21.37 39.57
CA PRO A 458 21.34 -20.63 38.86
C PRO A 458 21.32 -20.84 37.34
N ASP A 459 22.46 -21.11 36.69
CA ASP A 459 22.53 -21.35 35.26
C ASP A 459 22.01 -22.74 34.86
N GLU A 460 22.28 -23.77 35.67
CA GLU A 460 21.72 -25.11 35.48
C GLU A 460 20.21 -25.15 35.74
N ALA A 461 19.75 -24.40 36.73
CA ALA A 461 18.33 -24.25 37.05
C ALA A 461 17.56 -23.62 35.85
N LYS A 462 18.15 -22.63 35.20
CA LYS A 462 17.58 -22.02 34.01
C LYS A 462 17.47 -22.98 32.82
N ASN A 463 18.46 -23.85 32.67
CA ASN A 463 18.43 -24.85 31.61
C ASN A 463 17.38 -25.96 31.90
N LYS A 464 17.28 -26.44 33.13
CA LYS A 464 16.24 -27.40 33.56
C LYS A 464 14.83 -26.82 33.36
N LEU A 465 14.63 -25.52 33.62
CA LEU A 465 13.33 -24.86 33.37
C LEU A 465 12.96 -24.83 31.88
N LYS A 466 13.91 -24.53 31.01
CA LYS A 466 13.71 -24.58 29.55
C LYS A 466 13.38 -26.00 29.07
N GLU A 467 14.05 -27.01 29.61
CA GLU A 467 13.77 -28.43 29.31
C GLU A 467 12.35 -28.81 29.72
N LEU A 468 11.90 -28.35 30.89
CA LEU A 468 10.54 -28.57 31.38
C LEU A 468 9.49 -27.89 30.48
N GLU A 469 9.70 -26.62 30.10
CA GLU A 469 8.82 -25.94 29.18
C GLU A 469 8.77 -26.60 27.79
N GLN A 470 9.92 -27.06 27.31
CA GLN A 470 10.01 -27.79 26.05
C GLN A 470 9.27 -29.15 26.14
N LYS A 471 9.42 -29.89 27.23
CA LYS A 471 8.72 -31.12 27.47
C LYS A 471 7.19 -30.95 27.41
N TYR A 472 6.64 -29.94 28.09
CA TYR A 472 5.20 -29.69 28.04
C TYR A 472 4.71 -29.21 26.67
N ARG A 473 5.54 -28.47 25.95
CA ARG A 473 5.24 -28.11 24.56
C ARG A 473 5.20 -29.36 23.66
N GLU A 474 6.10 -30.28 23.84
CA GLU A 474 6.11 -31.55 23.12
C GLU A 474 4.91 -32.45 23.50
N MET A 475 4.52 -32.48 24.78
CA MET A 475 3.31 -33.18 25.25
C MET A 475 2.04 -32.58 24.68
N LEU A 476 1.96 -31.25 24.53
CA LEU A 476 0.85 -30.58 23.86
C LEU A 476 0.84 -30.91 22.36
N LEU A 477 1.99 -30.83 21.68
CA LEU A 477 2.10 -31.13 20.25
C LEU A 477 1.78 -32.61 19.95
N SER A 478 2.19 -33.52 20.85
CA SER A 478 1.87 -34.97 20.77
C SER A 478 0.47 -35.32 21.28
N ARG A 479 -0.30 -34.30 21.74
CA ARG A 479 -1.67 -34.43 22.27
C ARG A 479 -1.77 -35.32 23.52
N GLN A 480 -0.71 -35.43 24.29
CA GLN A 480 -0.75 -36.07 25.59
C GLN A 480 -1.44 -35.22 26.64
N ILE A 481 -1.36 -33.89 26.53
CA ILE A 481 -2.11 -32.93 27.32
C ILE A 481 -2.93 -31.99 26.40
N ASP A 482 -4.01 -31.43 26.94
CA ASP A 482 -4.81 -30.41 26.23
C ASP A 482 -4.25 -29.00 26.50
N LEU A 483 -4.72 -28.06 25.70
CA LEU A 483 -4.29 -26.66 25.79
C LEU A 483 -4.55 -26.06 27.18
N GLN A 484 -5.66 -26.40 27.83
CA GLN A 484 -5.98 -25.89 29.16
C GLN A 484 -5.01 -26.40 30.21
N THR A 485 -4.67 -27.69 30.17
CA THR A 485 -3.67 -28.29 31.05
C THR A 485 -2.29 -27.65 30.81
N TYR A 486 -1.89 -27.44 29.53
CA TYR A 486 -0.66 -26.74 29.19
C TYR A 486 -0.60 -25.32 29.76
N ILE A 487 -1.71 -24.56 29.62
CA ILE A 487 -1.80 -23.19 30.15
C ILE A 487 -1.66 -23.19 31.68
N ASN A 488 -2.34 -24.11 32.36
CA ASN A 488 -2.31 -24.22 33.82
C ASN A 488 -0.88 -24.56 34.30
N LEU A 489 -0.20 -25.54 33.65
CA LEU A 489 1.18 -25.90 33.97
C LEU A 489 2.14 -24.71 33.71
N LYS A 490 1.99 -24.02 32.61
CA LYS A 490 2.78 -22.82 32.31
C LYS A 490 2.54 -21.66 33.29
N GLN A 491 1.30 -21.44 33.72
CA GLN A 491 1.00 -20.47 34.77
C GLN A 491 1.63 -20.84 36.11
N LEU A 492 1.61 -22.11 36.47
CA LEU A 492 2.24 -22.64 37.66
C LEU A 492 3.77 -22.40 37.64
N ILE A 493 4.44 -22.72 36.55
CA ILE A 493 5.86 -22.44 36.33
C ILE A 493 6.16 -20.96 36.49
N ASN A 494 5.42 -20.09 35.76
CA ASN A 494 5.62 -18.64 35.80
C ASN A 494 5.40 -18.05 37.20
N TYR A 495 4.44 -18.55 37.96
CA TYR A 495 4.19 -18.15 39.34
C TYR A 495 5.39 -18.43 40.23
N TYR A 496 5.93 -19.64 40.18
CA TYR A 496 7.09 -20.02 40.99
C TYR A 496 8.38 -19.29 40.56
N VAL A 497 8.59 -19.07 39.25
CA VAL A 497 9.70 -18.24 38.73
C VAL A 497 9.63 -16.83 39.26
N SER A 498 8.44 -16.21 39.26
CA SER A 498 8.24 -14.84 39.77
C SER A 498 8.54 -14.71 41.27
N ILE A 499 8.21 -15.71 42.06
CA ILE A 499 8.52 -15.74 43.50
C ILE A 499 10.03 -15.81 43.70
N ASN A 500 10.76 -16.63 42.93
CA ASN A 500 12.21 -16.76 43.07
C ASN A 500 12.99 -15.53 42.61
N ILE A 501 12.53 -14.84 41.55
CA ILE A 501 13.12 -13.57 41.12
C ILE A 501 12.95 -12.52 42.21
N ASN A 502 11.78 -12.41 42.82
CA ASN A 502 11.52 -11.46 43.91
C ASN A 502 12.34 -11.78 45.19
N ARG A 503 12.60 -13.05 45.49
CA ARG A 503 13.46 -13.47 46.57
C ARG A 503 14.93 -13.10 46.34
N ASN A 504 15.46 -13.32 45.14
CA ASN A 504 16.83 -12.96 44.79
C ASN A 504 17.07 -11.43 44.75
N ILE A 505 16.08 -10.64 44.39
CA ILE A 505 16.14 -9.17 44.48
C ILE A 505 16.16 -8.74 45.94
N ALA A 506 15.39 -9.37 46.81
CA ALA A 506 15.37 -9.06 48.25
C ALA A 506 16.70 -9.40 48.97
N THR A 507 17.38 -10.48 48.56
CA THR A 507 18.71 -10.86 49.12
C THR A 507 19.83 -9.97 48.58
N HIS A 508 19.75 -9.44 47.38
CA HIS A 508 20.72 -8.47 46.85
C HIS A 508 20.52 -7.01 47.34
N LEU A 509 19.36 -6.68 47.95
CA LEU A 509 19.10 -5.39 48.57
C LEU A 509 19.43 -5.39 50.10
N SER A 510 19.76 -6.55 50.64
CA SER A 510 20.11 -6.72 52.09
C SER A 510 21.60 -7.08 52.33
N SER A 511 22.39 -7.14 51.25
CA SER A 511 23.86 -7.21 51.28
C SER A 511 24.47 -5.92 50.72
#